data_baf18158dcf553a99263c7b393edac3e
#
_entry.id   baf18158dcf553a99263c7b393edac3e
#
_cell.length_a   1.000
_cell.length_b   1.000
_cell.length_c   1.000
_cell.angle_alpha   90.00
_cell.angle_beta   90.00
_cell.angle_gamma   90.00
#
_symmetry.space_group_name_H-M   'P 1'
#
loop_
_entity.id
_entity.type
_entity.pdbx_description
1 polymer ?
#
loop_
_entity_poly.entity_id
_entity_poly.type
_entity_poly.pdbx_seq_one_letter_code
_entity_poly.pdbx_strand_id
1 'polypeptide(L)'
;KAVESLRFKGVVISSEEENALYIAILLHDIGHGPFSHAMESSIVEDVHHEAISLLFMQQLNKEFDGKLSLAIQVFKGEYHRKFMLQLISSQLDMDRMDYLKRDSFYSGVSEGNVNSERIIQMMNVVDDVLVIEEKGIYSVEKFLMSRRLMYWQVYLHKTSLVAESILTKILKRAKELTLKGEELTASSPLSFFMHNKVTMETFDADTLNLFSKLDDFDIISALKSWQDHPDFILSSLSKMIINRDLLKIKLSSEKVTSEELLPLKERFVLENGITLAEANYFIFRGKIKNQAYSKEAEPIRILKKDKTIEDIVDASDQLNFKSVSKFVTKYYICFPKQLL
;
A
#
# COMPACT_ATOMS: atom_id res chain seq x y z
N LYS A 1 10.12 -13.04 18.53
CA LYS A 1 8.91 -13.54 19.22
C LYS A 1 8.20 -14.66 18.45
N ALA A 2 7.80 -14.47 17.16
CA ALA A 2 7.10 -15.52 16.40
C ALA A 2 7.96 -16.79 16.25
N VAL A 3 9.22 -16.66 15.82
CA VAL A 3 10.17 -17.78 15.71
C VAL A 3 10.37 -18.49 17.06
N GLU A 4 10.54 -17.74 18.15
CA GLU A 4 10.68 -18.29 19.50
C GLU A 4 9.44 -19.07 19.93
N SER A 5 8.22 -18.51 19.66
CA SER A 5 6.95 -19.17 19.98
C SER A 5 6.79 -20.48 19.19
N LEU A 6 7.14 -20.49 17.91
CA LEU A 6 7.09 -21.69 17.08
C LEU A 6 8.12 -22.75 17.52
N ARG A 7 9.36 -22.35 17.86
CA ARG A 7 10.37 -23.26 18.42
C ARG A 7 9.91 -23.85 19.74
N PHE A 8 9.28 -23.08 20.60
CA PHE A 8 8.72 -23.58 21.88
C PHE A 8 7.68 -24.67 21.66
N LYS A 9 6.97 -24.63 20.53
CA LYS A 9 6.01 -25.65 20.12
C LYS A 9 6.61 -26.83 19.35
N GLY A 10 7.94 -26.87 19.25
CA GLY A 10 8.66 -27.98 18.59
C GLY A 10 8.89 -27.80 17.09
N VAL A 11 8.55 -26.63 16.52
CA VAL A 11 8.89 -26.35 15.13
C VAL A 11 10.39 -26.11 15.02
N VAL A 12 11.09 -26.99 14.29
CA VAL A 12 12.51 -26.83 14.06
C VAL A 12 12.74 -25.69 13.06
N ILE A 13 13.40 -24.65 13.49
CA ILE A 13 13.79 -23.49 12.65
C ILE A 13 15.28 -23.29 12.87
N SER A 14 16.09 -23.44 11.82
CA SER A 14 17.55 -23.26 11.89
C SER A 14 17.90 -21.78 12.09
N SER A 15 19.15 -21.51 12.47
CA SER A 15 19.63 -20.13 12.57
C SER A 15 19.69 -19.44 11.20
N GLU A 16 19.93 -20.20 10.14
CA GLU A 16 19.93 -19.70 8.77
C GLU A 16 18.52 -19.28 8.33
N GLU A 17 17.52 -20.11 8.60
CA GLU A 17 16.10 -19.80 8.34
C GLU A 17 15.63 -18.59 9.15
N GLU A 18 16.02 -18.48 10.42
CA GLU A 18 15.69 -17.34 11.26
C GLU A 18 16.30 -16.05 10.70
N ASN A 19 17.58 -16.08 10.31
CA ASN A 19 18.22 -14.93 9.68
C ASN A 19 17.54 -14.55 8.36
N ALA A 20 17.17 -15.55 7.56
CA ALA A 20 16.44 -15.33 6.30
C ALA A 20 15.09 -14.64 6.54
N LEU A 21 14.34 -15.05 7.57
CA LEU A 21 13.09 -14.38 7.96
C LEU A 21 13.32 -12.92 8.36
N TYR A 22 14.36 -12.64 9.17
CA TYR A 22 14.66 -11.27 9.58
C TYR A 22 15.07 -10.40 8.40
N ILE A 23 15.91 -10.91 7.50
CA ILE A 23 16.32 -10.18 6.29
C ILE A 23 15.10 -9.94 5.39
N ALA A 24 14.30 -10.98 5.14
CA ALA A 24 13.16 -10.88 4.24
C ALA A 24 12.10 -9.88 4.75
N ILE A 25 11.73 -9.92 6.05
CA ILE A 25 10.78 -8.94 6.61
C ILE A 25 11.36 -7.53 6.68
N LEU A 26 12.67 -7.37 6.87
CA LEU A 26 13.31 -6.05 6.87
C LEU A 26 13.30 -5.41 5.49
N LEU A 27 13.46 -6.21 4.44
CA LEU A 27 13.66 -5.72 3.07
C LEU A 27 12.40 -5.84 2.19
N HIS A 28 11.29 -6.43 2.68
CA HIS A 28 10.14 -6.71 1.84
C HIS A 28 9.55 -5.45 1.18
N ASP A 29 9.61 -4.32 1.86
CA ASP A 29 9.04 -3.03 1.43
C ASP A 29 10.10 -1.99 1.00
N ILE A 30 11.38 -2.38 0.90
CA ILE A 30 12.46 -1.44 0.51
C ILE A 30 12.27 -0.84 -0.89
N GLY A 31 11.45 -1.46 -1.72
CA GLY A 31 11.11 -0.99 -3.06
C GLY A 31 10.03 0.09 -3.12
N HIS A 32 9.47 0.49 -1.98
CA HIS A 32 8.56 1.63 -1.96
C HIS A 32 9.30 2.94 -2.22
N GLY A 33 8.86 3.70 -3.22
CA GLY A 33 9.32 5.06 -3.46
C GLY A 33 8.62 6.09 -2.59
N PRO A 34 9.01 7.37 -2.69
CA PRO A 34 8.37 8.45 -1.95
C PRO A 34 6.87 8.53 -2.28
N PHE A 35 6.05 8.73 -1.23
CA PHE A 35 4.58 8.69 -1.35
C PHE A 35 4.05 7.43 -2.08
N SER A 36 4.85 6.37 -2.08
CA SER A 36 4.50 5.01 -2.46
C SER A 36 3.53 4.90 -3.65
N HIS A 37 2.24 4.67 -3.42
CA HIS A 37 1.25 4.43 -4.46
C HIS A 37 1.04 5.60 -5.44
N ALA A 38 1.26 6.84 -5.00
CA ALA A 38 1.18 7.99 -5.89
C ALA A 38 2.29 7.94 -6.95
N MET A 39 3.50 7.53 -6.56
CA MET A 39 4.65 7.40 -7.47
C MET A 39 4.50 6.20 -8.42
N GLU A 40 4.11 5.03 -7.92
CA GLU A 40 3.85 3.83 -8.73
C GLU A 40 2.82 4.07 -9.84
N SER A 41 1.80 4.87 -9.56
CA SER A 41 0.72 5.15 -10.50
C SER A 41 0.97 6.36 -11.41
N SER A 42 2.14 7.03 -11.31
CA SER A 42 2.38 8.30 -12.02
C SER A 42 3.75 8.44 -12.69
N ILE A 43 4.82 8.01 -12.04
CA ILE A 43 6.19 8.24 -12.50
C ILE A 43 6.87 6.94 -12.94
N VAL A 44 6.71 5.87 -12.16
CA VAL A 44 7.26 4.54 -12.45
C VAL A 44 6.08 3.62 -12.75
N GLU A 45 5.50 3.80 -13.93
CA GLU A 45 4.26 3.11 -14.30
C GLU A 45 4.49 1.62 -14.54
N ASP A 46 3.55 0.79 -14.04
CA ASP A 46 3.55 -0.66 -14.20
C ASP A 46 4.72 -1.41 -13.54
N VAL A 47 5.46 -0.77 -12.62
CA VAL A 47 6.50 -1.40 -11.81
C VAL A 47 6.06 -1.42 -10.35
N HIS A 48 5.71 -2.60 -9.86
CA HIS A 48 5.26 -2.76 -8.46
C HIS A 48 6.46 -2.74 -7.51
N HIS A 49 6.26 -2.15 -6.32
CA HIS A 49 7.29 -2.06 -5.27
C HIS A 49 7.89 -3.40 -4.88
N GLU A 50 7.12 -4.51 -4.91
CA GLU A 50 7.64 -5.85 -4.63
C GLU A 50 8.72 -6.28 -5.63
N ALA A 51 8.56 -5.91 -6.91
CA ALA A 51 9.58 -6.18 -7.93
C ALA A 51 10.85 -5.33 -7.70
N ILE A 52 10.69 -4.07 -7.32
CA ILE A 52 11.82 -3.19 -6.96
C ILE A 52 12.49 -3.70 -5.68
N SER A 53 11.72 -4.15 -4.66
CA SER A 53 12.28 -4.78 -3.46
C SER A 53 13.15 -5.98 -3.81
N LEU A 54 12.70 -6.81 -4.74
CA LEU A 54 13.49 -7.94 -5.21
C LEU A 54 14.79 -7.51 -5.91
N LEU A 55 14.77 -6.45 -6.72
CA LEU A 55 15.99 -5.89 -7.34
C LEU A 55 16.99 -5.42 -6.28
N PHE A 56 16.53 -4.69 -5.26
CA PHE A 56 17.37 -4.29 -4.13
C PHE A 56 17.94 -5.50 -3.39
N MET A 57 17.12 -6.50 -3.06
CA MET A 57 17.59 -7.71 -2.39
C MET A 57 18.64 -8.45 -3.23
N GLN A 58 18.46 -8.53 -4.56
CA GLN A 58 19.43 -9.14 -5.47
C GLN A 58 20.75 -8.36 -5.53
N GLN A 59 20.69 -7.03 -5.56
CA GLN A 59 21.88 -6.18 -5.53
C GLN A 59 22.63 -6.35 -4.21
N LEU A 60 21.94 -6.26 -3.09
CA LEU A 60 22.51 -6.48 -1.76
C LEU A 60 23.08 -7.90 -1.61
N ASN A 61 22.44 -8.90 -2.19
CA ASN A 61 22.94 -10.27 -2.17
C ASN A 61 24.31 -10.42 -2.85
N LYS A 62 24.54 -9.67 -3.94
CA LYS A 62 25.87 -9.61 -4.57
C LYS A 62 26.89 -8.93 -3.67
N GLU A 63 26.54 -7.82 -3.04
CA GLU A 63 27.42 -7.06 -2.15
C GLU A 63 27.77 -7.84 -0.87
N PHE A 64 26.87 -8.70 -0.40
CA PHE A 64 27.06 -9.53 0.79
C PHE A 64 27.41 -10.99 0.47
N ASP A 65 28.05 -11.25 -0.66
CA ASP A 65 28.59 -12.56 -1.05
C ASP A 65 27.55 -13.72 -0.96
N GLY A 66 26.32 -13.46 -1.38
CA GLY A 66 25.25 -14.46 -1.45
C GLY A 66 24.52 -14.72 -0.11
N LYS A 67 24.76 -13.96 0.94
CA LYS A 67 24.16 -14.16 2.27
C LYS A 67 22.64 -13.94 2.34
N LEU A 68 22.06 -13.26 1.34
CA LEU A 68 20.62 -13.03 1.26
C LEU A 68 19.90 -14.09 0.44
N SER A 69 20.58 -15.10 -0.12
CA SER A 69 20.01 -16.05 -1.06
C SER A 69 18.78 -16.78 -0.52
N LEU A 70 18.81 -17.22 0.75
CA LEU A 70 17.67 -17.88 1.37
C LEU A 70 16.51 -16.89 1.63
N ALA A 71 16.81 -15.67 2.06
CA ALA A 71 15.80 -14.63 2.25
C ALA A 71 15.07 -14.29 0.95
N ILE A 72 15.79 -14.24 -0.17
CA ILE A 72 15.22 -14.03 -1.51
C ILE A 72 14.32 -15.19 -1.91
N GLN A 73 14.72 -16.45 -1.66
CA GLN A 73 13.87 -17.62 -1.93
C GLN A 73 12.58 -17.58 -1.10
N VAL A 74 12.68 -17.21 0.18
CA VAL A 74 11.51 -17.05 1.06
C VAL A 74 10.60 -15.95 0.54
N PHE A 75 11.16 -14.77 0.23
CA PHE A 75 10.39 -13.63 -0.28
C PHE A 75 9.65 -13.94 -1.60
N LYS A 76 10.28 -14.71 -2.51
CA LYS A 76 9.68 -15.16 -3.78
C LYS A 76 8.67 -16.30 -3.61
N GLY A 77 8.54 -16.89 -2.41
CA GLY A 77 7.72 -18.06 -2.19
C GLY A 77 8.27 -19.35 -2.82
N GLU A 78 9.53 -19.38 -3.19
CA GLU A 78 10.24 -20.52 -3.79
C GLU A 78 10.81 -21.48 -2.74
N TYR A 79 10.87 -21.06 -1.47
CA TYR A 79 11.30 -21.93 -0.40
C TYR A 79 10.21 -22.93 -0.01
N HIS A 80 10.59 -24.19 0.19
CA HIS A 80 9.64 -25.29 0.39
C HIS A 80 8.77 -25.14 1.64
N ARG A 81 9.25 -24.44 2.70
CA ARG A 81 8.51 -24.21 3.95
C ARG A 81 7.63 -22.97 3.84
N LYS A 82 6.39 -23.16 3.45
CA LYS A 82 5.43 -22.09 3.13
C LYS A 82 5.17 -21.14 4.30
N PHE A 83 5.17 -21.64 5.54
CA PHE A 83 4.94 -20.80 6.71
C PHE A 83 5.92 -19.64 6.82
N MET A 84 7.14 -19.76 6.28
CA MET A 84 8.13 -18.69 6.32
C MET A 84 7.67 -17.46 5.50
N LEU A 85 7.18 -17.67 4.28
CA LEU A 85 6.57 -16.58 3.52
C LEU A 85 5.31 -16.06 4.22
N GLN A 86 4.49 -16.95 4.79
CA GLN A 86 3.25 -16.57 5.47
C GLN A 86 3.49 -15.69 6.71
N LEU A 87 4.63 -15.80 7.36
CA LEU A 87 5.03 -14.89 8.45
C LEU A 87 5.38 -13.47 7.94
N ILE A 88 5.80 -13.34 6.68
CA ILE A 88 6.25 -12.08 6.09
C ILE A 88 5.12 -11.41 5.30
N SER A 89 4.43 -12.17 4.46
CA SER A 89 3.39 -11.68 3.56
C SER A 89 2.24 -12.68 3.49
N SER A 90 1.17 -12.41 4.24
CA SER A 90 -0.07 -13.18 4.23
C SER A 90 -1.23 -12.31 4.72
N GLN A 91 -2.39 -12.90 5.01
CA GLN A 91 -3.51 -12.15 5.61
C GLN A 91 -3.38 -11.99 7.13
N LEU A 92 -2.45 -12.72 7.76
CA LEU A 92 -2.15 -12.68 9.19
C LEU A 92 -0.63 -12.77 9.40
N ASP A 93 0.11 -11.83 8.85
CA ASP A 93 1.57 -11.73 8.90
C ASP A 93 2.06 -10.77 10.00
N MET A 94 3.38 -10.75 10.17
CA MET A 94 4.01 -9.92 11.21
C MET A 94 3.96 -8.43 10.86
N ASP A 95 4.03 -8.08 9.58
CA ASP A 95 3.96 -6.70 9.11
C ASP A 95 2.59 -6.09 9.43
N ARG A 96 1.49 -6.80 9.06
CA ARG A 96 0.12 -6.34 9.36
C ARG A 96 -0.15 -6.19 10.86
N MET A 97 0.39 -7.09 11.68
CA MET A 97 0.26 -7.00 13.12
C MET A 97 1.04 -5.82 13.72
N ASP A 98 2.16 -5.46 13.12
CA ASP A 98 2.96 -4.32 13.54
C ASP A 98 2.30 -3.00 13.11
N TYR A 99 2.03 -2.83 11.81
CA TYR A 99 1.52 -1.53 11.35
C TYR A 99 0.13 -1.21 11.89
N LEU A 100 -0.78 -2.17 12.02
CA LEU A 100 -2.10 -1.90 12.62
C LEU A 100 -1.98 -1.34 14.04
N LYS A 101 -1.11 -1.90 14.85
CA LYS A 101 -0.88 -1.42 16.22
C LYS A 101 -0.17 -0.06 16.23
N ARG A 102 0.83 0.12 15.39
CA ARG A 102 1.61 1.35 15.27
C ARG A 102 0.75 2.50 14.76
N ASP A 103 -0.02 2.27 13.70
CA ASP A 103 -0.89 3.27 13.12
C ASP A 103 -2.06 3.62 14.04
N SER A 104 -2.58 2.65 14.79
CA SER A 104 -3.55 2.89 15.87
C SER A 104 -2.99 3.88 16.90
N PHE A 105 -1.74 3.68 17.32
CA PHE A 105 -1.09 4.55 18.29
C PHE A 105 -0.90 5.97 17.73
N TYR A 106 -0.32 6.12 16.55
CA TYR A 106 -0.01 7.43 15.96
C TYR A 106 -1.23 8.18 15.42
N SER A 107 -2.25 7.49 14.95
CA SER A 107 -3.49 8.12 14.49
C SER A 107 -4.48 8.43 15.61
N GLY A 108 -4.30 7.83 16.80
CA GLY A 108 -5.25 7.90 17.91
C GLY A 108 -6.53 7.10 17.68
N VAL A 109 -6.58 6.26 16.65
CA VAL A 109 -7.73 5.39 16.33
C VAL A 109 -7.58 4.07 17.07
N SER A 110 -8.32 3.89 18.17
CA SER A 110 -8.17 2.76 19.09
C SER A 110 -8.58 1.40 18.49
N GLU A 111 -9.34 1.40 17.41
CA GLU A 111 -9.83 0.19 16.74
C GLU A 111 -8.70 -0.70 16.20
N GLY A 112 -7.52 -0.14 15.91
CA GLY A 112 -6.33 -0.88 15.50
C GLY A 112 -5.59 -1.58 16.64
N ASN A 113 -6.01 -1.43 17.87
CA ASN A 113 -5.36 -2.08 19.03
C ASN A 113 -5.69 -3.57 19.08
N VAL A 114 -4.79 -4.38 18.51
CA VAL A 114 -4.86 -5.84 18.48
C VAL A 114 -3.88 -6.48 19.46
N ASN A 115 -4.26 -7.63 20.03
CA ASN A 115 -3.35 -8.40 20.88
C ASN A 115 -2.46 -9.31 20.04
N SER A 116 -1.46 -8.72 19.38
CA SER A 116 -0.50 -9.44 18.52
C SER A 116 0.24 -10.53 19.28
N GLU A 117 0.56 -10.33 20.58
CA GLU A 117 1.26 -11.34 21.37
C GLU A 117 0.42 -12.61 21.56
N ARG A 118 -0.88 -12.45 21.79
CA ARG A 118 -1.80 -13.59 21.89
C ARG A 118 -1.89 -14.35 20.56
N ILE A 119 -1.97 -13.65 19.43
CA ILE A 119 -1.98 -14.27 18.10
C ILE A 119 -0.70 -15.06 17.89
N ILE A 120 0.47 -14.44 18.15
CA ILE A 120 1.79 -15.09 18.02
C ILE A 120 1.88 -16.35 18.90
N GLN A 121 1.41 -16.29 20.12
CA GLN A 121 1.37 -17.46 21.02
C GLN A 121 0.47 -18.59 20.50
N MET A 122 -0.56 -18.27 19.72
CA MET A 122 -1.47 -19.25 19.13
C MET A 122 -1.04 -19.73 17.74
N MET A 123 0.01 -19.15 17.16
CA MET A 123 0.60 -19.66 15.91
C MET A 123 1.22 -21.03 16.10
N ASN A 124 1.07 -21.89 15.11
CA ASN A 124 1.71 -23.19 14.99
C ASN A 124 1.96 -23.51 13.50
N VAL A 125 2.65 -24.60 13.23
CA VAL A 125 2.95 -25.06 11.87
C VAL A 125 2.51 -26.52 11.73
N VAL A 126 1.76 -26.80 10.67
CA VAL A 126 1.37 -28.17 10.28
C VAL A 126 1.69 -28.34 8.79
N ASP A 127 2.42 -29.37 8.43
CA ASP A 127 2.83 -29.66 7.06
C ASP A 127 3.49 -28.45 6.35
N ASP A 128 4.39 -27.76 7.08
CA ASP A 128 5.08 -26.54 6.65
C ASP A 128 4.16 -25.35 6.28
N VAL A 129 2.93 -25.35 6.79
CA VAL A 129 1.95 -24.27 6.62
C VAL A 129 1.60 -23.66 7.98
N LEU A 130 1.48 -22.33 8.02
CA LEU A 130 1.09 -21.60 9.23
C LEU A 130 -0.37 -21.89 9.57
N VAL A 131 -0.62 -22.20 10.84
CA VAL A 131 -1.96 -22.39 11.41
C VAL A 131 -2.10 -21.64 12.73
N ILE A 132 -3.32 -21.36 13.14
CA ILE A 132 -3.64 -20.79 14.44
C ILE A 132 -4.37 -21.86 15.25
N GLU A 133 -3.92 -22.12 16.48
CA GLU A 133 -4.63 -23.01 17.39
C GLU A 133 -6.05 -22.50 17.68
N GLU A 134 -7.02 -23.39 17.85
CA GLU A 134 -8.44 -23.09 18.07
C GLU A 134 -8.67 -22.00 19.15
N LYS A 135 -7.87 -21.99 20.22
CA LYS A 135 -7.93 -20.98 21.29
C LYS A 135 -7.61 -19.56 20.81
N GLY A 136 -7.07 -19.40 19.61
CA GLY A 136 -6.72 -18.11 18.99
C GLY A 136 -7.84 -17.50 18.15
N ILE A 137 -8.95 -18.21 17.89
CA ILE A 137 -10.02 -17.78 16.97
C ILE A 137 -10.47 -16.34 17.26
N TYR A 138 -10.87 -16.04 18.49
CA TYR A 138 -11.36 -14.70 18.84
C TYR A 138 -10.33 -13.58 18.69
N SER A 139 -9.04 -13.90 18.83
CA SER A 139 -7.96 -12.93 18.59
C SER A 139 -7.79 -12.64 17.11
N VAL A 140 -7.94 -13.65 16.25
CA VAL A 140 -7.91 -13.50 14.79
C VAL A 140 -9.14 -12.74 14.30
N GLU A 141 -10.31 -13.08 14.80
CA GLU A 141 -11.55 -12.34 14.48
C GLU A 141 -11.42 -10.85 14.80
N LYS A 142 -10.94 -10.54 16.02
CA LYS A 142 -10.68 -9.16 16.41
C LYS A 142 -9.67 -8.49 15.50
N PHE A 143 -8.60 -9.18 15.12
CA PHE A 143 -7.60 -8.66 14.18
C PHE A 143 -8.21 -8.30 12.81
N LEU A 144 -9.02 -9.19 12.23
CA LEU A 144 -9.68 -8.95 10.95
C LEU A 144 -10.69 -7.79 11.02
N MET A 145 -11.42 -7.68 12.12
CA MET A 145 -12.32 -6.55 12.37
C MET A 145 -11.55 -5.24 12.55
N SER A 146 -10.48 -5.25 13.34
CA SER A 146 -9.59 -4.10 13.54
C SER A 146 -9.00 -3.61 12.21
N ARG A 147 -8.50 -4.54 11.38
CA ARG A 147 -8.00 -4.24 10.03
C ARG A 147 -9.07 -3.54 9.19
N ARG A 148 -10.29 -4.07 9.16
CA ARG A 148 -11.40 -3.46 8.41
C ARG A 148 -11.71 -2.04 8.88
N LEU A 149 -11.72 -1.80 10.18
CA LEU A 149 -12.02 -0.50 10.76
C LEU A 149 -10.89 0.50 10.49
N MET A 150 -9.63 0.10 10.66
CA MET A 150 -8.47 0.93 10.35
C MET A 150 -8.44 1.34 8.87
N TYR A 151 -8.79 0.42 7.96
CA TYR A 151 -8.90 0.77 6.54
C TYR A 151 -9.91 1.90 6.30
N TRP A 152 -11.08 1.85 6.93
CA TRP A 152 -12.09 2.90 6.74
C TRP A 152 -11.79 4.21 7.48
N GLN A 153 -11.17 4.13 8.65
CA GLN A 153 -10.95 5.29 9.51
C GLN A 153 -9.60 5.99 9.24
N VAL A 154 -8.60 5.27 8.77
CA VAL A 154 -7.23 5.79 8.57
C VAL A 154 -6.84 5.73 7.10
N TYR A 155 -6.64 4.52 6.53
CA TYR A 155 -6.03 4.38 5.21
C TYR A 155 -6.92 4.87 4.06
N LEU A 156 -8.22 4.64 4.13
CA LEU A 156 -9.22 5.10 3.17
C LEU A 156 -9.99 6.34 3.67
N HIS A 157 -9.41 7.07 4.63
CA HIS A 157 -10.02 8.32 5.09
C HIS A 157 -10.07 9.31 3.93
N LYS A 158 -11.22 9.98 3.78
CA LYS A 158 -11.48 10.88 2.64
C LYS A 158 -10.42 11.96 2.41
N THR A 159 -9.78 12.47 3.48
CA THR A 159 -8.71 13.49 3.36
C THR A 159 -7.44 12.87 2.79
N SER A 160 -7.04 11.69 3.25
CA SER A 160 -5.87 10.97 2.71
C SER A 160 -6.09 10.59 1.25
N LEU A 161 -7.27 10.04 0.94
CA LEU A 161 -7.64 9.64 -0.41
C LEU A 161 -7.61 10.82 -1.42
N VAL A 162 -8.12 11.99 -1.03
CA VAL A 162 -8.10 13.15 -1.92
C VAL A 162 -6.69 13.74 -2.06
N ALA A 163 -5.89 13.77 -0.99
CA ALA A 163 -4.52 14.24 -1.04
C ALA A 163 -3.65 13.35 -1.96
N GLU A 164 -3.74 12.04 -1.81
CA GLU A 164 -3.06 11.06 -2.69
C GLU A 164 -3.49 11.21 -4.15
N SER A 165 -4.80 11.36 -4.38
CA SER A 165 -5.33 11.57 -5.74
C SER A 165 -4.81 12.86 -6.39
N ILE A 166 -4.73 13.96 -5.62
CA ILE A 166 -4.15 15.22 -6.11
C ILE A 166 -2.66 15.03 -6.40
N LEU A 167 -1.91 14.43 -5.49
CA LEU A 167 -0.47 14.20 -5.68
C LEU A 167 -0.20 13.35 -6.94
N THR A 168 -0.92 12.25 -7.13
CA THR A 168 -0.85 11.44 -8.36
C THR A 168 -1.07 12.28 -9.62
N LYS A 169 -2.04 13.20 -9.58
CA LYS A 169 -2.34 14.10 -10.72
C LYS A 169 -1.24 15.13 -10.95
N ILE A 170 -0.66 15.68 -9.88
CA ILE A 170 0.48 16.61 -10.00
C ILE A 170 1.66 15.90 -10.67
N LEU A 171 2.03 14.72 -10.19
CA LEU A 171 3.15 13.96 -10.72
C LEU A 171 2.93 13.56 -12.19
N LYS A 172 1.71 13.16 -12.55
CA LYS A 172 1.33 12.91 -13.96
C LYS A 172 1.46 14.17 -14.81
N ARG A 173 0.97 15.32 -14.32
CA ARG A 173 1.10 16.58 -15.08
C ARG A 173 2.55 16.99 -15.23
N ALA A 174 3.34 16.89 -14.17
CA ALA A 174 4.78 17.17 -14.23
C ALA A 174 5.47 16.30 -15.30
N LYS A 175 5.21 15.00 -15.30
CA LYS A 175 5.74 14.06 -16.31
C LYS A 175 5.28 14.41 -17.73
N GLU A 176 4.01 14.77 -17.92
CA GLU A 176 3.50 15.22 -19.22
C GLU A 176 4.23 16.47 -19.75
N LEU A 177 4.52 17.43 -18.86
CA LEU A 177 5.23 18.67 -19.23
C LEU A 177 6.69 18.39 -19.57
N THR A 178 7.39 17.61 -18.76
CA THR A 178 8.80 17.24 -19.04
C THR A 178 8.94 16.44 -20.33
N LEU A 179 8.02 15.51 -20.62
CA LEU A 179 8.03 14.76 -21.88
C LEU A 179 7.70 15.63 -23.11
N LYS A 180 7.11 16.81 -22.92
CA LYS A 180 6.94 17.83 -23.97
C LYS A 180 8.12 18.79 -24.09
N GLY A 181 9.16 18.61 -23.28
CA GLY A 181 10.38 19.41 -23.31
C GLY A 181 10.38 20.59 -22.34
N GLU A 182 9.42 20.68 -21.41
CA GLU A 182 9.45 21.70 -20.38
C GLU A 182 10.43 21.32 -19.25
N GLU A 183 11.23 22.26 -18.82
CA GLU A 183 12.16 22.12 -17.71
C GLU A 183 11.44 22.41 -16.38
N LEU A 184 11.36 21.42 -15.50
CA LEU A 184 10.80 21.56 -14.17
C LEU A 184 11.87 21.48 -13.08
N THR A 185 11.80 22.36 -12.09
CA THR A 185 12.68 22.30 -10.93
C THR A 185 12.43 21.01 -10.15
N ALA A 186 13.43 20.15 -10.07
CA ALA A 186 13.41 18.89 -9.34
C ALA A 186 14.83 18.48 -8.94
N SER A 187 14.99 17.57 -7.99
CA SER A 187 16.27 16.91 -7.72
C SER A 187 16.70 16.06 -8.91
N SER A 188 18.01 15.78 -9.02
CA SER A 188 18.52 14.97 -10.13
C SER A 188 17.86 13.60 -10.24
N PRO A 189 17.63 12.82 -9.12
CA PRO A 189 16.91 11.57 -9.21
C PRO A 189 15.46 11.74 -9.70
N LEU A 190 14.71 12.68 -9.14
CA LEU A 190 13.32 12.91 -9.54
C LEU A 190 13.24 13.37 -11.00
N SER A 191 14.13 14.27 -11.44
CA SER A 191 14.21 14.73 -12.82
C SER A 191 14.44 13.56 -13.78
N PHE A 192 15.32 12.62 -13.45
CA PHE A 192 15.55 11.42 -14.25
C PHE A 192 14.25 10.65 -14.50
N PHE A 193 13.50 10.34 -13.42
CA PHE A 193 12.24 9.57 -13.53
C PHE A 193 11.12 10.34 -14.24
N MET A 194 11.16 11.67 -14.22
CA MET A 194 10.19 12.49 -14.96
C MET A 194 10.48 12.55 -16.45
N HIS A 195 11.75 12.61 -16.84
CA HIS A 195 12.15 12.69 -18.26
C HIS A 195 12.19 11.34 -18.96
N ASN A 196 12.24 10.23 -18.21
CA ASN A 196 12.39 8.91 -18.78
C ASN A 196 11.17 8.03 -18.49
N LYS A 197 10.74 7.25 -19.48
CA LYS A 197 9.77 6.18 -19.26
C LYS A 197 10.51 4.96 -18.74
N VAL A 198 10.42 4.73 -17.44
CA VAL A 198 11.05 3.60 -16.76
C VAL A 198 10.05 2.44 -16.67
N THR A 199 10.45 1.26 -17.16
CA THR A 199 9.71 -0.01 -17.08
C THR A 199 10.59 -1.06 -16.41
N MET A 200 10.03 -2.23 -16.06
CA MET A 200 10.85 -3.33 -15.52
C MET A 200 12.00 -3.74 -16.42
N GLU A 201 11.85 -3.64 -17.74
CA GLU A 201 12.89 -3.99 -18.71
C GLU A 201 14.07 -2.99 -18.71
N THR A 202 13.77 -1.72 -18.38
CA THR A 202 14.76 -0.63 -18.32
C THR A 202 15.24 -0.32 -16.91
N PHE A 203 14.77 -1.08 -15.90
CA PHE A 203 15.13 -0.87 -14.51
C PHE A 203 16.46 -1.58 -14.18
N ASP A 204 17.56 -1.02 -14.68
CA ASP A 204 18.92 -1.52 -14.48
C ASP A 204 19.51 -1.08 -13.12
N ALA A 205 20.79 -1.42 -12.88
CA ALA A 205 21.49 -1.08 -11.63
C ALA A 205 21.65 0.43 -11.43
N ASP A 206 21.83 1.20 -12.50
CA ASP A 206 21.98 2.66 -12.41
C ASP A 206 20.63 3.31 -12.07
N THR A 207 19.57 2.85 -12.70
CA THR A 207 18.18 3.24 -12.38
C THR A 207 17.82 2.90 -10.93
N LEU A 208 18.21 1.70 -10.47
CA LEU A 208 18.00 1.28 -9.08
C LEU A 208 18.75 2.18 -8.09
N ASN A 209 20.00 2.54 -8.42
CA ASN A 209 20.79 3.48 -7.62
C ASN A 209 20.19 4.90 -7.59
N LEU A 210 19.59 5.37 -8.69
CA LEU A 210 18.87 6.65 -8.70
C LEU A 210 17.58 6.55 -7.88
N PHE A 211 16.84 5.44 -8.00
CA PHE A 211 15.64 5.20 -7.22
C PHE A 211 15.91 5.19 -5.71
N SER A 212 17.02 4.58 -5.29
CA SER A 212 17.43 4.53 -3.86
C SER A 212 17.75 5.89 -3.24
N LYS A 213 17.92 6.93 -4.06
CA LYS A 213 18.18 8.31 -3.61
C LYS A 213 16.94 9.18 -3.53
N LEU A 214 15.78 8.65 -3.97
CA LEU A 214 14.52 9.36 -3.89
C LEU A 214 13.93 9.25 -2.49
N ASP A 215 13.47 10.39 -1.96
CA ASP A 215 12.71 10.44 -0.72
C ASP A 215 11.55 11.46 -0.80
N ASP A 216 10.77 11.56 0.28
CA ASP A 216 9.63 12.47 0.35
C ASP A 216 10.03 13.95 0.20
N PHE A 217 11.26 14.31 0.58
CA PHE A 217 11.76 15.69 0.44
C PHE A 217 11.94 16.09 -1.01
N ASP A 218 12.31 15.17 -1.90
CA ASP A 218 12.38 15.43 -3.35
C ASP A 218 11.02 15.90 -3.88
N ILE A 219 9.96 15.16 -3.53
CA ILE A 219 8.60 15.47 -3.96
C ILE A 219 8.11 16.78 -3.33
N ILE A 220 8.30 16.97 -2.01
CA ILE A 220 7.85 18.19 -1.32
C ILE A 220 8.59 19.43 -1.83
N SER A 221 9.90 19.33 -2.08
CA SER A 221 10.69 20.44 -2.64
C SER A 221 10.22 20.81 -4.04
N ALA A 222 9.97 19.82 -4.89
CA ALA A 222 9.44 20.00 -6.22
C ALA A 222 8.05 20.69 -6.18
N LEU A 223 7.13 20.18 -5.34
CA LEU A 223 5.81 20.81 -5.15
C LEU A 223 5.88 22.26 -4.74
N LYS A 224 6.81 22.63 -3.83
CA LYS A 224 7.01 24.01 -3.43
C LYS A 224 7.47 24.89 -4.57
N SER A 225 8.38 24.41 -5.42
CA SER A 225 8.87 25.12 -6.60
C SER A 225 7.79 25.26 -7.68
N TRP A 226 6.92 24.26 -7.82
CA TRP A 226 5.88 24.25 -8.86
C TRP A 226 4.66 25.12 -8.55
N GLN A 227 4.52 25.66 -7.35
CA GLN A 227 3.42 26.56 -6.99
C GLN A 227 3.34 27.79 -7.90
N ASP A 228 4.49 28.27 -8.39
CA ASP A 228 4.59 29.47 -9.20
C ASP A 228 4.87 29.15 -10.68
N HIS A 229 4.72 27.88 -11.09
CA HIS A 229 4.87 27.46 -12.48
C HIS A 229 3.75 28.04 -13.35
N PRO A 230 4.03 28.45 -14.62
CA PRO A 230 3.03 29.03 -15.50
C PRO A 230 1.89 28.07 -15.90
N ASP A 231 2.11 26.75 -15.84
CA ASP A 231 1.05 25.78 -16.08
C ASP A 231 0.02 25.83 -14.94
N PHE A 232 -1.23 26.17 -15.28
CA PHE A 232 -2.32 26.34 -14.32
C PHE A 232 -2.62 25.08 -13.52
N ILE A 233 -2.54 23.90 -14.13
CA ILE A 233 -2.85 22.64 -13.47
C ILE A 233 -1.77 22.35 -12.44
N LEU A 234 -0.50 22.37 -12.87
CA LEU A 234 0.63 22.06 -12.01
C LEU A 234 0.69 22.99 -10.80
N SER A 235 0.60 24.31 -11.04
CA SER A 235 0.68 25.31 -9.98
C SER A 235 -0.50 25.26 -9.02
N SER A 236 -1.73 25.14 -9.52
CA SER A 236 -2.92 25.12 -8.69
C SER A 236 -2.99 23.88 -7.80
N LEU A 237 -2.72 22.70 -8.35
CA LEU A 237 -2.73 21.45 -7.56
C LEU A 237 -1.58 21.41 -6.54
N SER A 238 -0.40 21.94 -6.89
CA SER A 238 0.73 22.06 -5.95
C SER A 238 0.39 22.99 -4.79
N LYS A 239 -0.25 24.14 -5.05
CA LYS A 239 -0.77 25.03 -4.01
C LYS A 239 -1.79 24.34 -3.10
N MET A 240 -2.68 23.51 -3.66
CA MET A 240 -3.68 22.78 -2.88
C MET A 240 -3.03 21.81 -1.87
N ILE A 241 -1.99 21.09 -2.25
CA ILE A 241 -1.27 20.18 -1.34
C ILE A 241 -0.50 20.99 -0.28
N ILE A 242 0.33 21.94 -0.68
CA ILE A 242 1.20 22.69 0.23
C ILE A 242 0.40 23.52 1.25
N ASN A 243 -0.70 24.15 0.82
CA ASN A 243 -1.55 24.95 1.67
C ASN A 243 -2.66 24.16 2.37
N ARG A 244 -2.75 22.83 2.14
CA ARG A 244 -3.81 21.95 2.65
C ARG A 244 -5.22 22.37 2.28
N ASP A 245 -5.38 23.06 1.15
CA ASP A 245 -6.68 23.46 0.59
C ASP A 245 -7.15 22.44 -0.45
N LEU A 246 -7.40 21.23 0.02
CA LEU A 246 -7.73 20.08 -0.81
C LEU A 246 -9.11 20.21 -1.47
N LEU A 247 -9.29 19.52 -2.58
CA LEU A 247 -10.58 19.36 -3.24
C LEU A 247 -11.63 18.80 -2.27
N LYS A 248 -12.89 19.17 -2.50
CA LYS A 248 -14.01 18.54 -1.81
C LYS A 248 -14.19 17.12 -2.32
N ILE A 249 -14.37 16.17 -1.39
CA ILE A 249 -14.72 14.81 -1.71
C ILE A 249 -16.12 14.48 -1.17
N LYS A 250 -16.96 13.89 -2.01
CA LYS A 250 -18.26 13.32 -1.61
C LYS A 250 -18.23 11.82 -1.85
N LEU A 251 -18.56 11.05 -0.82
CA LEU A 251 -18.70 9.59 -0.88
C LEU A 251 -20.16 9.22 -1.20
N SER A 252 -20.35 8.16 -1.99
CA SER A 252 -21.64 7.60 -2.33
C SER A 252 -21.59 6.06 -2.28
N SER A 253 -22.71 5.43 -1.99
CA SER A 253 -22.95 4.00 -2.20
C SER A 253 -23.23 3.66 -3.67
N GLU A 254 -23.68 4.64 -4.45
CA GLU A 254 -24.03 4.50 -5.86
C GLU A 254 -22.90 5.00 -6.75
N LYS A 255 -22.79 4.37 -7.93
CA LYS A 255 -21.78 4.72 -8.92
C LYS A 255 -22.17 6.04 -9.60
N VAL A 256 -21.34 7.05 -9.46
CA VAL A 256 -21.48 8.32 -10.19
C VAL A 256 -21.02 8.14 -11.63
N THR A 257 -21.80 8.64 -12.59
CA THR A 257 -21.46 8.57 -14.02
C THR A 257 -20.58 9.73 -14.47
N SER A 258 -20.03 9.66 -15.68
CA SER A 258 -19.22 10.78 -16.23
C SER A 258 -20.10 11.95 -16.61
N GLU A 259 -21.33 11.66 -17.06
CA GLU A 259 -22.36 12.63 -17.47
C GLU A 259 -22.78 13.51 -16.28
N GLU A 260 -22.90 12.94 -15.09
CA GLU A 260 -23.24 13.69 -13.88
C GLU A 260 -22.17 14.70 -13.47
N LEU A 261 -20.90 14.51 -13.89
CA LEU A 261 -19.82 15.47 -13.65
C LEU A 261 -19.70 16.55 -14.73
N LEU A 262 -20.33 16.37 -15.88
CA LEU A 262 -20.18 17.28 -17.02
C LEU A 262 -20.58 18.75 -16.67
N PRO A 263 -21.72 19.03 -16.03
CA PRO A 263 -22.09 20.38 -15.68
C PRO A 263 -21.09 21.08 -14.74
N LEU A 264 -20.51 20.32 -13.80
CA LEU A 264 -19.48 20.85 -12.91
C LEU A 264 -18.20 21.18 -13.68
N LYS A 265 -17.82 20.34 -14.65
CA LYS A 265 -16.63 20.58 -15.48
C LYS A 265 -16.83 21.77 -16.41
N GLU A 266 -17.97 21.89 -17.06
CA GLU A 266 -18.28 23.01 -17.95
C GLU A 266 -18.25 24.34 -17.21
N ARG A 267 -18.83 24.39 -16.01
CA ARG A 267 -18.76 25.56 -15.16
C ARG A 267 -17.30 25.91 -14.79
N PHE A 268 -16.52 24.93 -14.37
CA PHE A 268 -15.12 25.14 -14.00
C PHE A 268 -14.26 25.59 -15.19
N VAL A 269 -14.50 25.05 -16.38
CA VAL A 269 -13.88 25.47 -17.65
C VAL A 269 -14.15 26.94 -17.94
N LEU A 270 -15.39 27.38 -17.83
CA LEU A 270 -15.78 28.78 -18.05
C LEU A 270 -15.14 29.72 -17.03
N GLU A 271 -15.12 29.32 -15.74
CA GLU A 271 -14.57 30.15 -14.66
C GLU A 271 -13.03 30.31 -14.76
N ASN A 272 -12.32 29.34 -15.31
CA ASN A 272 -10.84 29.30 -15.28
C ASN A 272 -10.18 29.38 -16.67
N GLY A 273 -10.94 29.43 -17.75
CA GLY A 273 -10.39 29.52 -19.12
C GLY A 273 -9.58 28.31 -19.56
N ILE A 274 -9.91 27.12 -19.07
CA ILE A 274 -9.23 25.87 -19.36
C ILE A 274 -10.08 24.94 -20.23
N THR A 275 -9.50 23.83 -20.71
CA THR A 275 -10.20 22.82 -21.49
C THR A 275 -10.94 21.79 -20.61
N LEU A 276 -11.90 21.08 -21.18
CA LEU A 276 -12.54 19.92 -20.51
C LEU A 276 -11.55 18.82 -20.14
N ALA A 277 -10.50 18.62 -20.92
CA ALA A 277 -9.44 17.68 -20.63
C ALA A 277 -8.67 18.10 -19.36
N GLU A 278 -8.35 19.37 -19.24
CA GLU A 278 -7.69 19.95 -18.07
C GLU A 278 -8.59 19.96 -16.84
N ALA A 279 -9.88 20.16 -16.99
CA ALA A 279 -10.83 20.06 -15.88
C ALA A 279 -10.87 18.66 -15.23
N ASN A 280 -10.46 17.59 -15.93
CA ASN A 280 -10.34 16.24 -15.35
C ASN A 280 -9.26 16.14 -14.24
N TYR A 281 -8.33 17.07 -14.18
CA TYR A 281 -7.36 17.14 -13.08
C TYR A 281 -8.02 17.57 -11.76
N PHE A 282 -9.07 18.38 -11.82
CA PHE A 282 -9.74 18.95 -10.66
C PHE A 282 -11.08 18.29 -10.35
N ILE A 283 -11.78 17.76 -11.37
CA ILE A 283 -13.11 17.16 -11.22
C ILE A 283 -13.04 15.73 -11.74
N PHE A 284 -13.10 14.78 -10.82
CA PHE A 284 -12.96 13.37 -11.13
C PHE A 284 -13.76 12.49 -10.18
N ARG A 285 -13.92 11.24 -10.56
CA ARG A 285 -14.57 10.20 -9.77
C ARG A 285 -13.65 9.02 -9.57
N GLY A 286 -13.94 8.25 -8.55
CA GLY A 286 -13.22 7.02 -8.28
C GLY A 286 -14.06 6.05 -7.47
N LYS A 287 -13.45 4.93 -7.14
CA LYS A 287 -14.02 3.90 -6.26
C LYS A 287 -12.96 3.42 -5.28
N ILE A 288 -13.39 3.12 -4.08
CA ILE A 288 -12.60 2.44 -3.07
C ILE A 288 -13.25 1.11 -2.73
N LYS A 289 -12.44 0.09 -2.57
CA LYS A 289 -12.89 -1.25 -2.19
C LYS A 289 -12.14 -1.68 -0.94
N ASN A 290 -12.84 -2.26 0.00
CA ASN A 290 -12.24 -2.89 1.16
C ASN A 290 -12.85 -4.27 1.38
N GLN A 291 -11.97 -5.23 1.60
CA GLN A 291 -12.29 -6.59 2.02
C GLN A 291 -11.32 -6.94 3.13
N ALA A 292 -11.83 -7.27 4.30
CA ALA A 292 -10.96 -7.55 5.43
C ALA A 292 -10.28 -8.93 5.33
N TYR A 293 -10.91 -9.86 4.61
CA TYR A 293 -10.45 -11.23 4.47
C TYR A 293 -10.84 -11.82 3.12
N SER A 294 -9.98 -12.62 2.51
CA SER A 294 -10.27 -13.40 1.30
C SER A 294 -9.84 -14.86 1.48
N LYS A 295 -10.82 -15.75 1.51
CA LYS A 295 -10.57 -17.19 1.62
C LYS A 295 -9.86 -17.75 0.37
N GLU A 296 -10.14 -17.15 -0.79
CA GLU A 296 -9.58 -17.58 -2.08
C GLU A 296 -8.11 -17.17 -2.26
N ALA A 297 -7.70 -16.04 -1.67
CA ALA A 297 -6.33 -15.55 -1.81
C ALA A 297 -5.37 -16.37 -0.97
N GLU A 298 -5.53 -16.36 0.34
CA GLU A 298 -4.73 -17.15 1.28
C GLU A 298 -5.52 -17.39 2.57
N PRO A 299 -5.98 -18.62 2.84
CA PRO A 299 -6.83 -18.92 3.99
C PRO A 299 -6.05 -18.83 5.31
N ILE A 300 -6.66 -18.22 6.33
CA ILE A 300 -6.20 -18.31 7.72
C ILE A 300 -6.72 -19.64 8.28
N ARG A 301 -5.83 -20.57 8.53
CA ARG A 301 -6.14 -21.93 8.95
C ARG A 301 -6.19 -22.05 10.46
N ILE A 302 -7.27 -22.63 10.96
CA ILE A 302 -7.48 -22.92 12.39
C ILE A 302 -7.24 -24.39 12.64
N LEU A 303 -6.30 -24.71 13.52
CA LEU A 303 -6.02 -26.05 14.00
C LEU A 303 -6.92 -26.36 15.20
N LYS A 304 -7.87 -27.27 15.01
CA LYS A 304 -8.80 -27.74 16.04
C LYS A 304 -8.14 -28.72 17.02
N LYS A 305 -8.78 -28.97 18.16
CA LYS A 305 -8.30 -29.94 19.16
C LYS A 305 -8.24 -31.38 18.64
N ASP A 306 -9.12 -31.74 17.75
CA ASP A 306 -9.17 -33.04 17.08
C ASP A 306 -8.15 -33.17 15.91
N LYS A 307 -7.28 -32.16 15.74
CA LYS A 307 -6.28 -32.00 14.69
C LYS A 307 -6.84 -31.73 13.28
N THR A 308 -8.14 -31.50 13.15
CA THR A 308 -8.69 -30.99 11.87
C THR A 308 -8.29 -29.55 11.63
N ILE A 309 -8.22 -29.14 10.37
CA ILE A 309 -7.88 -27.79 9.96
C ILE A 309 -9.05 -27.22 9.18
N GLU A 310 -9.54 -26.06 9.61
CA GLU A 310 -10.62 -25.32 8.98
C GLU A 310 -10.22 -23.88 8.70
N ASP A 311 -10.93 -23.24 7.76
CA ASP A 311 -10.80 -21.81 7.54
C ASP A 311 -11.42 -21.00 8.70
N ILE A 312 -10.83 -19.84 9.03
CA ILE A 312 -11.34 -18.97 10.11
C ILE A 312 -12.82 -18.62 9.97
N VAL A 313 -13.31 -18.46 8.73
CA VAL A 313 -14.73 -18.10 8.49
C VAL A 313 -15.66 -19.27 8.80
N ASP A 314 -15.19 -20.50 8.62
CA ASP A 314 -15.97 -21.71 8.92
C ASP A 314 -15.81 -22.13 10.39
N ALA A 315 -14.64 -21.85 10.99
CA ALA A 315 -14.35 -22.14 12.40
C ALA A 315 -14.97 -21.13 13.39
N SER A 316 -15.33 -19.94 12.95
CA SER A 316 -15.91 -18.88 13.76
C SER A 316 -17.36 -19.20 14.17
N ASP A 317 -17.67 -19.01 15.44
CA ASP A 317 -19.03 -19.12 16.00
C ASP A 317 -19.79 -17.78 16.03
N GLN A 318 -19.14 -16.70 15.59
CA GLN A 318 -19.77 -15.38 15.54
C GLN A 318 -20.81 -15.28 14.43
N LEU A 319 -22.00 -14.83 14.78
CA LEU A 319 -23.05 -14.50 13.82
C LEU A 319 -22.54 -13.43 12.84
N ASN A 320 -22.70 -13.68 11.55
CA ASN A 320 -22.31 -12.76 10.46
C ASN A 320 -20.78 -12.58 10.23
N PHE A 321 -19.90 -13.38 10.83
CA PHE A 321 -18.46 -13.28 10.55
C PHE A 321 -18.15 -13.47 9.04
N LYS A 322 -18.95 -14.24 8.32
CA LYS A 322 -18.89 -14.35 6.84
C LYS A 322 -18.99 -13.01 6.11
N SER A 323 -19.54 -11.97 6.76
CA SER A 323 -19.60 -10.61 6.17
C SER A 323 -18.23 -9.94 6.06
N VAL A 324 -17.23 -10.40 6.81
CA VAL A 324 -15.85 -9.88 6.77
C VAL A 324 -15.18 -10.17 5.42
N SER A 325 -15.59 -11.28 4.78
CA SER A 325 -15.10 -11.67 3.45
C SER A 325 -15.78 -10.95 2.29
N LYS A 326 -16.83 -10.18 2.55
CA LYS A 326 -17.53 -9.44 1.50
C LYS A 326 -16.83 -8.15 1.16
N PHE A 327 -16.68 -7.87 -0.14
CA PHE A 327 -16.25 -6.57 -0.61
C PHE A 327 -17.26 -5.49 -0.25
N VAL A 328 -16.77 -4.40 0.32
CA VAL A 328 -17.52 -3.15 0.45
C VAL A 328 -16.94 -2.16 -0.53
N THR A 329 -17.76 -1.72 -1.48
CA THR A 329 -17.37 -0.70 -2.47
C THR A 329 -18.05 0.60 -2.12
N LYS A 330 -17.30 1.70 -2.10
CA LYS A 330 -17.82 3.07 -2.06
C LYS A 330 -17.30 3.80 -3.27
N TYR A 331 -18.12 4.70 -3.80
CA TYR A 331 -17.75 5.59 -4.89
C TYR A 331 -17.50 6.99 -4.34
N TYR A 332 -16.73 7.77 -5.06
CA TYR A 332 -16.49 9.16 -4.67
C TYR A 332 -16.38 10.05 -5.90
N ILE A 333 -16.66 11.34 -5.66
CA ILE A 333 -16.33 12.43 -6.57
C ILE A 333 -15.46 13.44 -5.84
N CYS A 334 -14.49 13.99 -6.57
CA CYS A 334 -13.68 15.12 -6.12
C CYS A 334 -13.92 16.34 -7.02
N PHE A 335 -14.01 17.51 -6.43
CA PHE A 335 -14.20 18.77 -7.15
C PHE A 335 -13.75 19.96 -6.31
N PRO A 336 -13.44 21.13 -6.92
CA PRO A 336 -13.12 22.37 -6.23
C PRO A 336 -14.24 22.84 -5.32
N LYS A 337 -13.91 23.35 -4.12
CA LYS A 337 -14.89 23.76 -3.10
C LYS A 337 -15.82 24.89 -3.57
N GLN A 338 -15.33 25.77 -4.43
CA GLN A 338 -16.12 26.88 -4.99
C GLN A 338 -17.27 26.44 -5.90
N LEU A 339 -17.31 25.18 -6.31
CA LEU A 339 -18.40 24.61 -7.12
C LEU A 339 -19.54 23.99 -6.28
N LEU A 340 -19.48 24.17 -4.95
CA LEU A 340 -20.53 23.68 -4.04
C LEU A 340 -21.87 24.36 -4.26
#